data_e671937a375910a09bce26f56216a529
#
_entry.id   e671937a375910a09bce26f56216a529
#
_cell.length_a   1.000
_cell.length_b   1.000
_cell.length_c   1.000
_cell.angle_alpha   90.00
_cell.angle_beta   90.00
_cell.angle_gamma   90.00
#
_symmetry.space_group_name_H-M   'P 1'
#
loop_
_entity.id
_entity.type
_entity.pdbx_description
1 polymer ?
#
loop_
_entity_poly.entity_id
_entity_poly.type
_entity_poly.pdbx_seq_one_letter_code
_entity_poly.pdbx_strand_id
1 'polypeptide(L)'
;MVAHLSIVLVEDNDDLRELTAEALRAEGHRVTALSCAEELEDKARGTAADLFLIDLNLPGEDGFSLSRRIRQVQPLVGIIIVSARSELQDKVDGYDCGADAYLPKPVPFEELRAAINSFARRRQAQHTTQLTPDGALRLQQRELHGPADQVRLTGAEETLLIAFARAPSGRLENWQLLELFGMDSGEASKTNTEVRITRLRKKLVQVGAEAHSLESIRGVGYQLNVPVQVTA
;
A
#
# COMPACT_ATOMS: atom_id res chain seq x y z
N MET A 1 -3.50 15.31 -4.71
CA MET A 1 -2.42 14.76 -5.55
C MET A 1 -2.94 13.46 -6.18
N VAL A 2 -2.71 13.27 -7.49
CA VAL A 2 -3.09 12.01 -8.16
C VAL A 2 -2.10 10.94 -7.73
N ALA A 3 -2.58 9.79 -7.24
CA ALA A 3 -1.72 8.68 -6.87
C ALA A 3 -1.08 8.09 -8.14
N HIS A 4 0.25 8.02 -8.19
CA HIS A 4 0.96 7.36 -9.27
C HIS A 4 0.84 5.84 -9.09
N LEU A 5 0.21 5.15 -10.05
CA LEU A 5 -0.01 3.71 -10.03
C LEU A 5 0.91 3.01 -11.04
N SER A 6 1.27 1.76 -10.74
CA SER A 6 1.81 0.82 -11.72
C SER A 6 0.66 0.06 -12.38
N ILE A 7 0.37 0.37 -13.63
CA ILE A 7 -0.78 -0.16 -14.40
C ILE A 7 -0.26 -1.16 -15.43
N VAL A 8 -0.90 -2.32 -15.49
CA VAL A 8 -0.73 -3.29 -16.58
C VAL A 8 -1.95 -3.18 -17.48
N LEU A 9 -1.75 -2.80 -18.74
CA LEU A 9 -2.77 -2.71 -19.77
C LEU A 9 -2.65 -3.92 -20.69
N VAL A 10 -3.73 -4.70 -20.85
CA VAL A 10 -3.82 -5.84 -21.76
C VAL A 10 -4.90 -5.55 -22.81
N GLU A 11 -4.48 -5.30 -24.03
CA GLU A 11 -5.32 -4.87 -25.17
C GLU A 11 -4.68 -5.41 -26.46
N ASP A 12 -5.41 -6.13 -27.28
CA ASP A 12 -4.89 -6.75 -28.51
C ASP A 12 -4.77 -5.74 -29.67
N ASN A 13 -5.61 -4.71 -29.70
CA ASN A 13 -5.54 -3.67 -30.72
C ASN A 13 -4.35 -2.73 -30.46
N ASP A 14 -3.37 -2.73 -31.36
CA ASP A 14 -2.12 -1.99 -31.22
C ASP A 14 -2.33 -0.48 -31.06
N ASP A 15 -3.19 0.12 -31.89
CA ASP A 15 -3.42 1.56 -31.87
C ASP A 15 -4.12 1.99 -30.58
N LEU A 16 -5.12 1.23 -30.14
CA LEU A 16 -5.85 1.52 -28.91
C LEU A 16 -4.98 1.31 -27.68
N ARG A 17 -4.14 0.25 -27.69
CA ARG A 17 -3.18 -0.04 -26.62
C ARG A 17 -2.19 1.10 -26.46
N GLU A 18 -1.58 1.56 -27.58
CA GLU A 18 -0.58 2.62 -27.55
C GLU A 18 -1.19 3.95 -27.10
N LEU A 19 -2.31 4.36 -27.69
CA LEU A 19 -3.03 5.58 -27.33
C LEU A 19 -3.41 5.60 -25.83
N THR A 20 -3.96 4.50 -25.33
CA THR A 20 -4.36 4.38 -23.91
C THR A 20 -3.14 4.43 -22.99
N ALA A 21 -2.06 3.72 -23.35
CA ALA A 21 -0.84 3.71 -22.56
C ALA A 21 -0.19 5.09 -22.50
N GLU A 22 -0.13 5.83 -23.61
CA GLU A 22 0.41 7.19 -23.65
C GLU A 22 -0.43 8.16 -22.80
N ALA A 23 -1.76 8.11 -22.91
CA ALA A 23 -2.64 8.96 -22.12
C ALA A 23 -2.46 8.69 -20.61
N LEU A 24 -2.34 7.43 -20.20
CA LEU A 24 -2.13 7.08 -18.79
C LEU A 24 -0.73 7.50 -18.29
N ARG A 25 0.31 7.39 -19.13
CA ARG A 25 1.65 7.89 -18.82
C ARG A 25 1.68 9.41 -18.67
N ALA A 26 0.92 10.13 -19.48
CA ALA A 26 0.79 11.59 -19.38
C ALA A 26 0.14 12.03 -18.05
N GLU A 27 -0.75 11.20 -17.48
CA GLU A 27 -1.32 11.42 -16.13
C GLU A 27 -0.34 11.01 -15.00
N GLY A 28 0.87 10.54 -15.34
CA GLY A 28 1.94 10.20 -14.38
C GLY A 28 1.94 8.76 -13.92
N HIS A 29 1.14 7.87 -14.51
CA HIS A 29 1.15 6.45 -14.19
C HIS A 29 2.33 5.72 -14.85
N ARG A 30 2.78 4.63 -14.24
CA ARG A 30 3.75 3.72 -14.85
C ARG A 30 2.98 2.62 -15.57
N VAL A 31 3.11 2.54 -16.90
CA VAL A 31 2.30 1.63 -17.72
C VAL A 31 3.13 0.59 -18.41
N THR A 32 2.81 -0.69 -18.15
CA THR A 32 3.29 -1.86 -18.91
C THR A 32 2.14 -2.28 -19.83
N ALA A 33 2.35 -2.16 -21.15
CA ALA A 33 1.35 -2.50 -22.16
C ALA A 33 1.65 -3.86 -22.77
N LEU A 34 0.64 -4.73 -22.84
CA LEU A 34 0.70 -6.11 -23.29
C LEU A 34 -0.35 -6.33 -24.39
N SER A 35 -0.03 -7.14 -25.39
CA SER A 35 -0.94 -7.47 -26.49
C SER A 35 -1.80 -8.71 -26.23
N CYS A 36 -1.38 -9.55 -25.28
CA CYS A 36 -2.06 -10.79 -24.90
C CYS A 36 -1.75 -11.17 -23.44
N ALA A 37 -2.49 -12.13 -22.90
CA ALA A 37 -2.32 -12.59 -21.53
C ALA A 37 -1.00 -13.32 -21.28
N GLU A 38 -0.48 -13.99 -22.28
CA GLU A 38 0.76 -14.77 -22.23
C GLU A 38 2.01 -13.90 -21.99
N GLU A 39 1.98 -12.65 -22.47
CA GLU A 39 3.06 -11.68 -22.22
C GLU A 39 3.19 -11.27 -20.76
N LEU A 40 2.18 -11.54 -19.93
CA LEU A 40 2.17 -11.15 -18.52
C LEU A 40 3.32 -11.80 -17.75
N GLU A 41 3.62 -13.06 -18.03
CA GLU A 41 4.68 -13.79 -17.34
C GLU A 41 6.07 -13.27 -17.70
N ASP A 42 6.27 -12.86 -18.95
CA ASP A 42 7.57 -12.41 -19.44
C ASP A 42 7.83 -10.93 -19.13
N LYS A 43 6.87 -10.05 -19.40
CA LYS A 43 7.04 -8.60 -19.33
C LYS A 43 6.66 -7.99 -17.96
N ALA A 44 5.80 -8.65 -17.20
CA ALA A 44 5.37 -8.17 -15.87
C ALA A 44 5.99 -8.97 -14.71
N ARG A 45 6.90 -9.92 -14.98
CA ARG A 45 7.61 -10.70 -13.97
C ARG A 45 8.39 -9.80 -13.01
N GLY A 46 8.00 -9.81 -11.73
CA GLY A 46 8.64 -8.99 -10.69
C GLY A 46 8.17 -7.53 -10.63
N THR A 47 7.24 -7.11 -11.47
CA THR A 47 6.60 -5.79 -11.36
C THR A 47 5.36 -5.92 -10.48
N ALA A 48 5.39 -5.29 -9.31
CA ALA A 48 4.18 -5.16 -8.49
C ALA A 48 3.19 -4.24 -9.22
N ALA A 49 2.17 -4.83 -9.83
CA ALA A 49 1.08 -4.07 -10.44
C ALA A 49 0.11 -3.59 -9.35
N ASP A 50 -0.34 -2.36 -9.48
CA ASP A 50 -1.39 -1.79 -8.64
C ASP A 50 -2.76 -2.02 -9.25
N LEU A 51 -2.84 -1.99 -10.59
CA LEU A 51 -4.07 -2.06 -11.34
C LEU A 51 -3.84 -2.78 -12.68
N PHE A 52 -4.79 -3.61 -13.07
CA PHE A 52 -4.91 -4.18 -14.41
C PHE A 52 -6.07 -3.52 -15.15
N LEU A 53 -5.81 -3.13 -16.39
CA LEU A 53 -6.84 -2.76 -17.37
C LEU A 53 -6.87 -3.89 -18.40
N ILE A 54 -8.01 -4.56 -18.56
CA ILE A 54 -8.09 -5.82 -19.34
C ILE A 54 -9.21 -5.72 -20.35
N ASP A 55 -8.89 -5.92 -21.66
CA ASP A 55 -9.92 -6.27 -22.64
C ASP A 55 -10.34 -7.73 -22.47
N LEU A 56 -11.59 -8.01 -22.75
CA LEU A 56 -12.12 -9.38 -22.77
C LEU A 56 -11.76 -10.12 -24.06
N ASN A 57 -11.70 -9.40 -25.18
CA ASN A 57 -11.49 -10.02 -26.49
C ASN A 57 -10.00 -10.13 -26.80
N LEU A 58 -9.27 -10.89 -25.98
CA LEU A 58 -7.85 -11.15 -26.18
C LEU A 58 -7.64 -12.41 -27.01
N PRO A 59 -6.55 -12.50 -27.81
CA PRO A 59 -6.14 -13.75 -28.41
C PRO A 59 -5.60 -14.71 -27.34
N GLY A 60 -5.88 -16.01 -27.50
CA GLY A 60 -5.43 -17.03 -26.55
C GLY A 60 -6.31 -17.11 -25.31
N GLU A 61 -5.76 -16.71 -24.13
CA GLU A 61 -6.54 -16.67 -22.90
C GLU A 61 -7.48 -15.46 -22.89
N ASP A 62 -8.80 -15.69 -22.73
CA ASP A 62 -9.78 -14.60 -22.66
C ASP A 62 -9.64 -13.78 -21.36
N GLY A 63 -10.12 -12.51 -21.41
CA GLY A 63 -9.95 -11.57 -20.30
C GLY A 63 -10.69 -11.96 -19.02
N PHE A 64 -11.75 -12.78 -19.06
CA PHE A 64 -12.40 -13.28 -17.85
C PHE A 64 -11.52 -14.30 -17.13
N SER A 65 -10.92 -15.23 -17.89
CA SER A 65 -9.98 -16.23 -17.36
C SER A 65 -8.76 -15.58 -16.76
N LEU A 66 -8.18 -14.62 -17.48
CA LEU A 66 -7.07 -13.80 -17.02
C LEU A 66 -7.41 -13.06 -15.71
N SER A 67 -8.58 -12.43 -15.63
CA SER A 67 -9.03 -11.70 -14.44
C SER A 67 -9.18 -12.62 -13.22
N ARG A 68 -9.77 -13.82 -13.39
CA ARG A 68 -9.87 -14.82 -12.32
C ARG A 68 -8.49 -15.27 -11.84
N ARG A 69 -7.58 -15.56 -12.77
CA ARG A 69 -6.21 -15.98 -12.47
C ARG A 69 -5.44 -14.89 -11.70
N ILE A 70 -5.54 -13.63 -12.13
CA ILE A 70 -4.93 -12.50 -11.44
C ILE A 70 -5.50 -12.36 -10.02
N ARG A 71 -6.82 -12.40 -9.87
CA ARG A 71 -7.49 -12.26 -8.57
C ARG A 71 -7.11 -13.35 -7.58
N GLN A 72 -6.91 -14.59 -8.05
CA GLN A 72 -6.45 -15.69 -7.22
C GLN A 72 -5.02 -15.49 -6.68
N VAL A 73 -4.13 -14.97 -7.51
CA VAL A 73 -2.71 -14.77 -7.15
C VAL A 73 -2.49 -13.46 -6.41
N GLN A 74 -3.26 -12.41 -6.76
CA GLN A 74 -3.15 -11.06 -6.21
C GLN A 74 -4.53 -10.56 -5.73
N PRO A 75 -4.99 -10.96 -4.54
CA PRO A 75 -6.35 -10.67 -4.08
C PRO A 75 -6.69 -9.18 -3.95
N LEU A 76 -5.68 -8.30 -3.75
CA LEU A 76 -5.87 -6.87 -3.49
C LEU A 76 -5.54 -5.97 -4.69
N VAL A 77 -5.09 -6.54 -5.81
CA VAL A 77 -4.81 -5.75 -7.02
C VAL A 77 -6.11 -5.23 -7.63
N GLY A 78 -6.09 -4.04 -8.23
CA GLY A 78 -7.25 -3.54 -8.98
C GLY A 78 -7.42 -4.26 -10.32
N ILE A 79 -8.66 -4.52 -10.72
CA ILE A 79 -8.99 -5.05 -12.04
C ILE A 79 -10.13 -4.21 -12.62
N ILE A 80 -9.87 -3.52 -13.73
CA ILE A 80 -10.89 -2.83 -14.51
C ILE A 80 -10.97 -3.52 -15.88
N ILE A 81 -12.15 -4.01 -16.22
CA ILE A 81 -12.44 -4.58 -17.53
C ILE A 81 -12.90 -3.46 -18.46
N VAL A 82 -12.34 -3.41 -19.67
CA VAL A 82 -12.70 -2.45 -20.72
C VAL A 82 -13.00 -3.24 -21.98
N SER A 83 -14.26 -3.41 -22.37
CA SER A 83 -14.61 -4.34 -23.45
C SER A 83 -15.75 -3.85 -24.36
N ALA A 84 -15.74 -4.30 -25.63
CA ALA A 84 -16.84 -4.08 -26.56
C ALA A 84 -18.11 -4.88 -26.19
N ARG A 85 -18.02 -5.90 -25.32
CA ARG A 85 -19.19 -6.62 -24.81
C ARG A 85 -19.94 -5.71 -23.83
N SER A 86 -21.25 -5.53 -24.06
CA SER A 86 -22.03 -4.54 -23.29
C SER A 86 -23.31 -5.11 -22.69
N GLU A 87 -23.57 -6.40 -22.89
CA GLU A 87 -24.76 -7.05 -22.33
C GLU A 87 -24.70 -7.10 -20.80
N LEU A 88 -25.88 -7.18 -20.17
CA LEU A 88 -25.97 -7.25 -18.72
C LEU A 88 -25.21 -8.48 -18.18
N GLN A 89 -25.32 -9.61 -18.89
CA GLN A 89 -24.64 -10.84 -18.49
C GLN A 89 -23.12 -10.69 -18.51
N ASP A 90 -22.55 -10.05 -19.53
CA ASP A 90 -21.10 -9.78 -19.60
C ASP A 90 -20.61 -8.98 -18.40
N LYS A 91 -21.39 -7.98 -17.95
CA LYS A 91 -21.05 -7.18 -16.77
C LYS A 91 -21.11 -8.00 -15.49
N VAL A 92 -22.15 -8.85 -15.34
CA VAL A 92 -22.28 -9.75 -14.19
C VAL A 92 -21.09 -10.71 -14.15
N ASP A 93 -20.77 -11.35 -15.27
CA ASP A 93 -19.63 -12.29 -15.38
C ASP A 93 -18.29 -11.57 -15.09
N GLY A 94 -18.18 -10.29 -15.50
CA GLY A 94 -17.03 -9.45 -15.20
C GLY A 94 -16.84 -9.22 -13.69
N TYR A 95 -17.90 -8.90 -12.96
CA TYR A 95 -17.83 -8.77 -11.51
C TYR A 95 -17.61 -10.12 -10.81
N ASP A 96 -18.21 -11.19 -11.29
CA ASP A 96 -18.03 -12.54 -10.74
C ASP A 96 -16.61 -13.08 -10.94
N CYS A 97 -15.90 -12.65 -12.00
CA CYS A 97 -14.50 -12.98 -12.19
C CYS A 97 -13.54 -12.13 -11.34
N GLY A 98 -14.09 -11.16 -10.58
CA GLY A 98 -13.35 -10.35 -9.63
C GLY A 98 -12.94 -8.96 -10.11
N ALA A 99 -13.58 -8.42 -11.15
CA ALA A 99 -13.34 -7.04 -11.57
C ALA A 99 -13.90 -6.03 -10.57
N ASP A 100 -13.17 -4.94 -10.35
CA ASP A 100 -13.57 -3.80 -9.51
C ASP A 100 -14.45 -2.80 -10.28
N ALA A 101 -14.34 -2.78 -11.60
CA ALA A 101 -15.18 -2.00 -12.49
C ALA A 101 -15.24 -2.65 -13.88
N TYR A 102 -16.34 -2.38 -14.59
CA TYR A 102 -16.60 -2.82 -15.97
C TYR A 102 -17.01 -1.62 -16.82
N LEU A 103 -16.24 -1.31 -17.85
CA LEU A 103 -16.43 -0.17 -18.73
C LEU A 103 -16.70 -0.67 -20.17
N PRO A 104 -17.91 -0.47 -20.72
CA PRO A 104 -18.19 -0.86 -22.09
C PRO A 104 -17.55 0.12 -23.08
N LYS A 105 -16.89 -0.40 -24.14
CA LYS A 105 -16.37 0.42 -25.25
C LYS A 105 -17.53 0.96 -26.11
N PRO A 106 -17.45 2.19 -26.63
CA PRO A 106 -16.35 3.15 -26.51
C PRO A 106 -16.31 3.86 -25.15
N VAL A 107 -15.12 3.86 -24.50
CA VAL A 107 -14.92 4.49 -23.19
C VAL A 107 -14.25 5.84 -23.38
N PRO A 108 -14.88 6.95 -23.00
CA PRO A 108 -14.21 8.25 -22.91
C PRO A 108 -13.04 8.18 -21.92
N PHE A 109 -11.92 8.83 -22.24
CA PHE A 109 -10.75 8.80 -21.37
C PHE A 109 -11.05 9.35 -19.96
N GLU A 110 -11.95 10.35 -19.86
CA GLU A 110 -12.41 10.90 -18.59
C GLU A 110 -13.11 9.86 -17.70
N GLU A 111 -13.88 8.93 -18.31
CA GLU A 111 -14.54 7.84 -17.57
C GLU A 111 -13.52 6.83 -17.07
N LEU A 112 -12.57 6.42 -17.93
CA LEU A 112 -11.47 5.54 -17.54
C LEU A 112 -10.65 6.16 -16.41
N ARG A 113 -10.30 7.43 -16.52
CA ARG A 113 -9.59 8.19 -15.49
C ARG A 113 -10.38 8.25 -14.18
N ALA A 114 -11.69 8.47 -14.24
CA ALA A 114 -12.54 8.50 -13.05
C ALA A 114 -12.58 7.14 -12.33
N ALA A 115 -12.64 6.03 -13.06
CA ALA A 115 -12.61 4.67 -12.54
C ALA A 115 -11.25 4.37 -11.87
N ILE A 116 -10.13 4.72 -12.51
CA ILE A 116 -8.77 4.58 -11.96
C ILE A 116 -8.62 5.40 -10.67
N ASN A 117 -9.04 6.66 -10.68
CA ASN A 117 -8.99 7.52 -9.50
C ASN A 117 -9.88 7.01 -8.36
N SER A 118 -11.04 6.44 -8.68
CA SER A 118 -11.92 5.81 -7.68
C SER A 118 -11.25 4.61 -7.03
N PHE A 119 -10.58 3.76 -7.82
CA PHE A 119 -9.77 2.65 -7.30
C PHE A 119 -8.63 3.18 -6.42
N ALA A 120 -7.84 4.15 -6.90
CA ALA A 120 -6.74 4.73 -6.15
C ALA A 120 -7.18 5.28 -4.78
N ARG A 121 -8.32 5.99 -4.72
CA ARG A 121 -8.89 6.48 -3.45
C ARG A 121 -9.31 5.34 -2.52
N ARG A 122 -9.97 4.29 -3.04
CA ARG A 122 -10.35 3.12 -2.24
C ARG A 122 -9.14 2.40 -1.69
N ARG A 123 -8.08 2.24 -2.49
CA ARG A 123 -6.82 1.65 -2.08
C ARG A 123 -6.14 2.48 -1.00
N GLN A 124 -6.06 3.80 -1.17
CA GLN A 124 -5.56 4.71 -0.12
C GLN A 124 -6.42 4.61 1.16
N ALA A 125 -7.74 4.60 1.04
CA ALA A 125 -8.63 4.40 2.16
C ALA A 125 -8.44 3.02 2.82
N GLN A 126 -8.21 1.95 2.06
CA GLN A 126 -7.91 0.62 2.59
C GLN A 126 -6.54 0.56 3.27
N HIS A 127 -5.53 1.25 2.74
CA HIS A 127 -4.26 1.46 3.45
C HIS A 127 -4.45 2.33 4.70
N THR A 128 -5.39 3.27 4.70
CA THR A 128 -5.78 4.09 5.86
C THR A 128 -6.72 3.32 6.80
N THR A 129 -7.55 2.39 6.29
CA THR A 129 -8.53 1.59 7.07
C THR A 129 -7.93 0.29 7.62
N GLN A 130 -6.67 -0.06 7.29
CA GLN A 130 -5.87 -0.97 8.13
C GLN A 130 -5.41 -0.30 9.43
N LEU A 131 -5.81 0.94 9.67
CA LEU A 131 -5.96 1.44 11.03
C LEU A 131 -7.08 0.62 11.68
N THR A 132 -6.75 -0.06 12.74
CA THR A 132 -7.73 -0.58 13.68
C THR A 132 -8.72 0.54 14.05
N PRO A 133 -9.98 0.23 14.44
CA PRO A 133 -10.99 1.22 14.81
C PRO A 133 -10.55 2.28 15.81
N ASP A 134 -9.40 2.11 16.46
CA ASP A 134 -8.82 2.98 17.50
C ASP A 134 -7.63 3.85 17.05
N GLY A 135 -7.36 4.01 15.75
CA GLY A 135 -6.23 4.84 15.30
C GLY A 135 -4.83 4.25 15.59
N ALA A 136 -4.75 2.94 15.84
CA ALA A 136 -3.49 2.26 16.15
C ALA A 136 -2.57 2.17 14.92
N LEU A 137 -1.28 2.36 15.14
CA LEU A 137 -0.25 2.06 14.16
C LEU A 137 -0.04 0.54 14.07
N ARG A 138 0.42 0.05 12.90
CA ARG A 138 0.70 -1.37 12.69
C ARG A 138 2.17 -1.59 12.39
N LEU A 139 2.81 -2.47 13.15
CA LEU A 139 4.18 -2.91 12.93
C LEU A 139 4.19 -4.35 12.41
N GLN A 140 4.73 -4.55 11.20
CA GLN A 140 4.89 -5.87 10.57
C GLN A 140 6.23 -5.93 9.83
N GLN A 141 7.05 -6.96 10.08
CA GLN A 141 8.32 -7.21 9.38
C GLN A 141 9.23 -5.97 9.28
N ARG A 142 9.35 -5.17 10.35
CA ARG A 142 10.07 -3.88 10.42
C ARG A 142 9.45 -2.75 9.62
N GLU A 143 8.26 -2.90 9.10
CA GLU A 143 7.53 -1.83 8.46
C GLU A 143 6.46 -1.29 9.40
N LEU A 144 6.55 0.00 9.70
CA LEU A 144 5.56 0.71 10.49
C LEU A 144 4.58 1.39 9.55
N HIS A 145 3.33 1.00 9.64
CA HIS A 145 2.22 1.53 8.84
C HIS A 145 1.36 2.45 9.71
N GLY A 146 1.01 3.59 9.18
CA GLY A 146 0.12 4.58 9.79
C GLY A 146 -0.80 5.24 8.78
N PRO A 147 -1.61 6.24 9.21
CA PRO A 147 -2.62 6.87 8.35
C PRO A 147 -2.06 7.66 7.18
N ALA A 148 -0.83 8.18 7.28
CA ALA A 148 -0.25 9.02 6.25
C ALA A 148 0.72 8.28 5.33
N ASP A 149 1.48 7.32 5.85
CA ASP A 149 2.59 6.69 5.14
C ASP A 149 3.00 5.38 5.82
N GLN A 150 3.94 4.67 5.21
CA GLN A 150 4.66 3.55 5.80
C GLN A 150 6.16 3.83 5.82
N VAL A 151 6.86 3.36 6.86
CA VAL A 151 8.30 3.56 6.99
C VAL A 151 8.99 2.32 7.53
N ARG A 152 10.14 2.00 6.97
CA ARG A 152 10.96 0.90 7.46
C ARG A 152 11.75 1.31 8.70
N LEU A 153 11.66 0.49 9.75
CA LEU A 153 12.42 0.65 10.99
C LEU A 153 13.76 -0.09 10.92
N THR A 154 14.75 0.45 11.57
CA THR A 154 15.98 -0.30 11.92
C THR A 154 15.67 -1.31 13.03
N GLY A 155 16.49 -2.35 13.19
CA GLY A 155 16.30 -3.33 14.28
C GLY A 155 16.18 -2.69 15.66
N ALA A 156 16.99 -1.65 15.95
CA ALA A 156 16.93 -0.94 17.22
C ALA A 156 15.64 -0.13 17.42
N GLU A 157 15.12 0.48 16.35
CA GLU A 157 13.85 1.23 16.39
C GLU A 157 12.65 0.28 16.53
N GLU A 158 12.69 -0.86 15.86
CA GLU A 158 11.69 -1.93 15.99
C GLU A 158 11.64 -2.46 17.43
N THR A 159 12.81 -2.84 17.99
CA THR A 159 12.92 -3.33 19.37
C THR A 159 12.36 -2.31 20.37
N LEU A 160 12.69 -1.02 20.16
CA LEU A 160 12.22 0.07 21.00
C LEU A 160 10.69 0.24 20.90
N LEU A 161 10.13 0.22 19.70
CA LEU A 161 8.70 0.37 19.49
C LEU A 161 7.90 -0.82 20.05
N ILE A 162 8.41 -2.05 19.90
CA ILE A 162 7.81 -3.25 20.49
C ILE A 162 7.83 -3.17 22.03
N ALA A 163 8.94 -2.70 22.62
CA ALA A 163 9.04 -2.53 24.05
C ALA A 163 7.99 -1.53 24.57
N PHE A 164 7.83 -0.38 23.94
CA PHE A 164 6.76 0.56 24.26
C PHE A 164 5.36 -0.03 24.10
N ALA A 165 5.10 -0.73 22.99
CA ALA A 165 3.79 -1.33 22.71
C ALA A 165 3.38 -2.39 23.76
N ARG A 166 4.36 -3.07 24.37
CA ARG A 166 4.15 -4.10 25.40
C ARG A 166 4.17 -3.54 26.83
N ALA A 167 4.68 -2.35 27.02
CA ALA A 167 4.80 -1.75 28.33
C ALA A 167 3.44 -1.32 28.88
N PRO A 168 3.18 -1.47 30.18
CA PRO A 168 1.96 -0.95 30.81
C PRO A 168 1.79 0.56 30.52
N SER A 169 0.65 0.94 29.98
CA SER A 169 0.35 2.32 29.57
C SER A 169 1.34 2.92 28.56
N GLY A 170 2.06 2.08 27.79
CA GLY A 170 3.04 2.54 26.81
C GLY A 170 4.27 3.24 27.41
N ARG A 171 4.57 3.02 28.70
CA ARG A 171 5.60 3.76 29.43
C ARG A 171 6.84 2.89 29.68
N LEU A 172 8.02 3.46 29.37
CA LEU A 172 9.34 2.89 29.71
C LEU A 172 10.15 3.88 30.53
N GLU A 173 10.70 3.40 31.64
CA GLU A 173 11.60 4.17 32.47
C GLU A 173 13.03 4.21 31.87
N ASN A 174 13.83 5.19 32.28
CA ASN A 174 15.19 5.36 31.73
C ASN A 174 16.07 4.11 31.91
N TRP A 175 15.96 3.42 33.07
CA TRP A 175 16.73 2.22 33.32
C TRP A 175 16.30 1.05 32.41
N GLN A 176 15.00 0.91 32.09
CA GLN A 176 14.49 -0.10 31.14
C GLN A 176 15.01 0.13 29.73
N LEU A 177 15.11 1.39 29.31
CA LEU A 177 15.67 1.77 28.02
C LEU A 177 17.19 1.45 27.95
N LEU A 178 17.91 1.65 29.01
CA LEU A 178 19.34 1.28 29.10
C LEU A 178 19.52 -0.24 29.04
N GLU A 179 18.72 -0.98 29.81
CA GLU A 179 18.72 -2.45 29.81
C GLU A 179 18.37 -3.02 28.44
N LEU A 180 17.36 -2.47 27.77
CA LEU A 180 16.90 -2.90 26.43
C LEU A 180 18.04 -2.89 25.40
N PHE A 181 19.01 -1.99 25.55
CA PHE A 181 20.12 -1.84 24.63
C PHE A 181 21.46 -2.34 25.19
N GLY A 182 21.46 -2.98 26.37
CA GLY A 182 22.67 -3.48 27.02
C GLY A 182 23.67 -2.36 27.35
N MET A 183 23.18 -1.19 27.74
CA MET A 183 23.98 0.00 28.01
C MET A 183 24.14 0.25 29.51
N ASP A 184 25.32 0.63 29.94
CA ASP A 184 25.59 1.09 31.32
C ASP A 184 25.07 2.52 31.54
N SER A 185 24.88 2.91 32.82
CA SER A 185 24.23 4.19 33.24
C SER A 185 25.11 5.45 33.02
N GLY A 186 25.95 5.48 31.98
CA GLY A 186 26.82 6.62 31.68
C GLY A 186 26.15 7.72 30.85
N GLU A 187 26.73 8.94 30.80
CA GLU A 187 26.21 10.05 30.01
C GLU A 187 26.14 9.74 28.51
N ALA A 188 27.10 9.01 27.94
CA ALA A 188 27.12 8.55 26.55
C ALA A 188 25.92 7.66 26.21
N SER A 189 25.45 6.85 27.16
CA SER A 189 24.28 5.98 26.99
C SER A 189 22.97 6.74 26.98
N LYS A 190 22.84 7.81 27.76
CA LYS A 190 21.68 8.70 27.76
C LYS A 190 21.54 9.41 26.38
N THR A 191 22.63 10.00 25.89
CA THR A 191 22.66 10.67 24.58
C THR A 191 22.27 9.71 23.45
N ASN A 192 22.74 8.48 23.49
CA ASN A 192 22.43 7.46 22.50
C ASN A 192 20.94 7.07 22.53
N THR A 193 20.34 6.96 23.71
CA THR A 193 18.91 6.71 23.89
C THR A 193 18.07 7.88 23.34
N GLU A 194 18.44 9.11 23.65
CA GLU A 194 17.76 10.32 23.14
C GLU A 194 17.77 10.41 21.60
N VAL A 195 18.90 10.06 20.98
CA VAL A 195 19.01 10.00 19.51
C VAL A 195 18.07 8.96 18.92
N ARG A 196 17.97 7.76 19.53
CA ARG A 196 17.06 6.70 19.06
C ARG A 196 15.59 7.11 19.24
N ILE A 197 15.22 7.69 20.36
CA ILE A 197 13.89 8.25 20.62
C ILE A 197 13.54 9.32 19.58
N THR A 198 14.47 10.24 19.30
CA THR A 198 14.27 11.30 18.31
C THR A 198 14.06 10.74 16.90
N ARG A 199 14.80 9.71 16.50
CA ARG A 199 14.62 9.04 15.22
C ARG A 199 13.27 8.33 15.14
N LEU A 200 12.90 7.60 16.18
CA LEU A 200 11.60 6.92 16.24
C LEU A 200 10.45 7.93 16.19
N ARG A 201 10.55 9.05 16.93
CA ARG A 201 9.55 10.14 16.90
C ARG A 201 9.34 10.69 15.47
N LYS A 202 10.42 10.94 14.73
CA LYS A 202 10.33 11.40 13.32
C LYS A 202 9.58 10.40 12.45
N LYS A 203 9.83 9.10 12.63
CA LYS A 203 9.16 8.05 11.87
C LYS A 203 7.68 7.88 12.25
N LEU A 204 7.35 8.02 13.53
CA LEU A 204 5.95 8.06 13.99
C LEU A 204 5.19 9.22 13.33
N VAL A 205 5.77 10.42 13.31
CA VAL A 205 5.17 11.58 12.64
C VAL A 205 5.06 11.35 11.12
N GLN A 206 6.07 10.76 10.49
CA GLN A 206 6.05 10.44 9.07
C GLN A 206 4.88 9.54 8.69
N VAL A 207 4.57 8.54 9.50
CA VAL A 207 3.41 7.65 9.27
C VAL A 207 2.06 8.25 9.70
N GLY A 208 2.06 9.50 10.15
CA GLY A 208 0.84 10.25 10.47
C GLY A 208 0.41 10.20 11.94
N ALA A 209 1.27 9.74 12.84
CA ALA A 209 1.03 9.92 14.26
C ALA A 209 1.24 11.39 14.66
N GLU A 210 0.56 11.81 15.71
CA GLU A 210 0.69 13.17 16.22
C GLU A 210 2.10 13.45 16.78
N ALA A 211 2.54 14.72 16.77
CA ALA A 211 3.89 15.09 17.20
C ALA A 211 4.22 14.70 18.66
N HIS A 212 3.20 14.58 19.50
CA HIS A 212 3.29 14.16 20.90
C HIS A 212 2.97 12.67 21.15
N SER A 213 2.92 11.86 20.08
CA SER A 213 2.72 10.40 20.22
C SER A 213 3.81 9.69 21.04
N LEU A 214 5.00 10.27 21.12
CA LEU A 214 6.10 9.77 21.95
C LEU A 214 6.67 10.93 22.76
N GLU A 215 6.30 11.01 24.04
CA GLU A 215 6.66 12.10 24.95
C GLU A 215 7.74 11.71 25.95
N SER A 216 8.47 12.71 26.44
CA SER A 216 9.39 12.54 27.56
C SER A 216 8.70 12.88 28.88
N ILE A 217 8.82 12.00 29.88
CA ILE A 217 8.36 12.23 31.25
C ILE A 217 9.58 12.63 32.07
N ARG A 218 9.62 13.90 32.49
CA ARG A 218 10.76 14.48 33.18
C ARG A 218 11.18 13.64 34.39
N GLY A 219 12.43 13.24 34.43
CA GLY A 219 13.03 12.45 35.54
C GLY A 219 12.64 10.98 35.55
N VAL A 220 11.75 10.50 34.66
CA VAL A 220 11.24 9.14 34.65
C VAL A 220 11.66 8.36 33.42
N GLY A 221 11.32 8.85 32.23
CA GLY A 221 11.54 8.12 30.97
C GLY A 221 10.71 8.67 29.84
N TYR A 222 10.07 7.78 29.07
CA TYR A 222 9.28 8.13 27.91
C TYR A 222 7.97 7.35 27.87
N GLN A 223 6.97 7.92 27.21
CA GLN A 223 5.65 7.32 27.05
C GLN A 223 5.20 7.41 25.60
N LEU A 224 4.72 6.28 25.06
CA LEU A 224 4.07 6.18 23.76
C LEU A 224 2.56 6.32 23.97
N ASN A 225 1.96 7.37 23.39
CA ASN A 225 0.54 7.73 23.53
C ASN A 225 -0.32 7.28 22.34
N VAL A 226 0.27 6.53 21.40
CA VAL A 226 -0.45 5.95 20.26
C VAL A 226 -0.43 4.43 20.36
N PRO A 227 -1.56 3.75 20.18
CA PRO A 227 -1.58 2.30 20.19
C PRO A 227 -0.83 1.74 18.99
N VAL A 228 -0.04 0.68 19.19
CA VAL A 228 0.71 -0.02 18.15
C VAL A 228 0.36 -1.49 18.18
N GLN A 229 -0.14 -2.01 17.07
CA GLN A 229 -0.34 -3.44 16.90
C GLN A 229 0.90 -4.07 16.27
N VAL A 230 1.48 -5.04 16.96
CA VAL A 230 2.62 -5.82 16.46
C VAL A 230 2.08 -7.12 15.86
N THR A 231 2.30 -7.30 14.56
CA THR A 231 1.92 -8.52 13.84
C THR A 231 3.19 -9.29 13.49
N ALA A 232 3.17 -10.61 13.65
CA ALA A 232 4.29 -11.49 13.34
C ALA A 232 4.53 -11.57 11.82
#